data_d17b23b2492169953de79a3fc281bb46
#
_entry.id   d17b23b2492169953de79a3fc281bb46
#
_cell.length_a   1.000
_cell.length_b   1.000
_cell.length_c   1.000
_cell.angle_alpha   90.00
_cell.angle_beta   90.00
_cell.angle_gamma   90.00
#
_symmetry.space_group_name_H-M   'P 1'
#
loop_
_entity.id
_entity.type
_entity.pdbx_description
1 polymer ?
#
loop_
_entity_poly.entity_id
_entity_poly.type
_entity_poly.pdbx_seq_one_letter_code
_entity_poly.pdbx_strand_id
1 'polypeptide(L)'
;MIRSRQISSQALGVFSRSMARMLEAGVDVRKSLQTSSQQSSDSRLVASAQRLQKAIASGSSLAESIGEEGELYPPLFRDLVNVGELTGTAPDIFASLAKYYEARVQQAREFRAQIAWPVIQLVLAIGIIGLLIFILGILPPQANGKPIDVIGLGLYGPSGSVKWFLSWFAAAIVGFFAWKSISNNPAGQMALHPLLLRVPVIGKCMQSFAISRFSWCFALTQQAGMSIRPSLE
;
A
#
# COMPACT_ATOMS: atom_id res chain seq x y z
N MET A 1 -10.66 -6.31 7.53
CA MET A 1 -9.31 -5.73 7.67
C MET A 1 -8.35 -6.88 7.94
N ILE A 2 -7.63 -7.36 6.93
CA ILE A 2 -6.52 -8.31 7.13
C ILE A 2 -5.45 -7.52 7.86
N ARG A 3 -5.23 -7.81 9.13
CA ARG A 3 -4.08 -7.28 9.87
C ARG A 3 -2.84 -7.83 9.21
N SER A 4 -2.18 -7.05 8.37
CA SER A 4 -0.86 -7.39 7.85
C SER A 4 0.02 -7.76 9.05
N ARG A 5 0.70 -8.91 9.00
CA ARG A 5 1.68 -9.29 10.04
C ARG A 5 2.81 -8.27 10.13
N GLN A 6 3.07 -7.54 9.05
CA GLN A 6 4.14 -6.57 8.93
C GLN A 6 3.82 -5.23 9.61
N ILE A 7 4.85 -4.58 10.13
CA ILE A 7 4.81 -3.20 10.62
C ILE A 7 4.39 -2.26 9.49
N SER A 8 3.62 -1.22 9.82
CA SER A 8 3.14 -0.27 8.82
C SER A 8 4.30 0.53 8.20
N SER A 9 4.20 0.85 6.90
CA SER A 9 5.21 1.66 6.21
C SER A 9 5.40 3.03 6.86
N GLN A 10 4.35 3.62 7.43
CA GLN A 10 4.44 4.88 8.15
C GLN A 10 5.29 4.74 9.42
N ALA A 11 5.07 3.68 10.21
CA ALA A 11 5.85 3.42 11.41
C ALA A 11 7.32 3.13 11.09
N LEU A 12 7.58 2.34 10.03
CA LEU A 12 8.95 2.07 9.58
C LEU A 12 9.66 3.34 9.10
N GLY A 13 8.98 4.26 8.41
CA GLY A 13 9.57 5.53 7.97
C GLY A 13 9.98 6.41 9.14
N VAL A 14 9.08 6.63 10.12
CA VAL A 14 9.39 7.42 11.33
C VAL A 14 10.51 6.77 12.13
N PHE A 15 10.43 5.47 12.35
CA PHE A 15 11.44 4.71 13.07
C PHE A 15 12.83 4.82 12.40
N SER A 16 12.90 4.59 11.09
CA SER A 16 14.17 4.67 10.35
C SER A 16 14.77 6.08 10.40
N ARG A 17 13.94 7.12 10.28
CA ARG A 17 14.40 8.51 10.38
C ARG A 17 14.99 8.81 11.76
N SER A 18 14.34 8.35 12.82
CA SER A 18 14.83 8.53 14.19
C SER A 18 16.13 7.76 14.42
N MET A 19 16.20 6.48 13.97
CA MET A 19 17.42 5.67 14.04
C MET A 19 18.59 6.32 13.31
N ALA A 20 18.37 6.79 12.06
CA ALA A 20 19.41 7.45 11.28
C ALA A 20 20.04 8.63 12.04
N ARG A 21 19.20 9.54 12.53
CA ARG A 21 19.65 10.75 13.25
C ARG A 21 20.42 10.43 14.54
N MET A 22 19.96 9.41 15.27
CA MET A 22 20.60 9.02 16.52
C MET A 22 21.94 8.34 16.30
N LEU A 23 22.00 7.43 15.30
CA LEU A 23 23.24 6.76 14.95
C LEU A 23 24.26 7.73 14.33
N GLU A 24 23.81 8.69 13.51
CA GLU A 24 24.65 9.78 12.97
C GLU A 24 25.24 10.66 14.09
N ALA A 25 24.46 10.89 15.15
CA ALA A 25 24.91 11.59 16.35
C ALA A 25 25.80 10.74 17.28
N GLY A 26 26.14 9.50 16.92
CA GLY A 26 26.96 8.59 17.71
C GLY A 26 26.25 7.97 18.92
N VAL A 27 24.94 8.01 18.97
CA VAL A 27 24.16 7.40 20.05
C VAL A 27 24.19 5.86 19.91
N ASP A 28 24.37 5.18 21.02
CA ASP A 28 24.36 3.70 21.09
C ASP A 28 23.08 3.12 20.46
N VAL A 29 23.24 1.98 19.75
CA VAL A 29 22.16 1.31 19.01
C VAL A 29 20.97 0.98 19.91
N ARG A 30 21.19 0.49 21.13
CA ARG A 30 20.11 0.11 22.06
C ARG A 30 19.30 1.33 22.50
N LYS A 31 19.99 2.45 22.79
CA LYS A 31 19.34 3.70 23.17
C LYS A 31 18.58 4.29 21.99
N SER A 32 19.15 4.21 20.79
CA SER A 32 18.51 4.61 19.53
C SER A 32 17.23 3.81 19.26
N LEU A 33 17.25 2.49 19.44
CA LEU A 33 16.09 1.60 19.33
C LEU A 33 14.99 1.99 20.33
N GLN A 34 15.35 2.22 21.59
CA GLN A 34 14.40 2.59 22.64
C GLN A 34 13.67 3.89 22.29
N THR A 35 14.43 4.92 22.00
CA THR A 35 13.88 6.26 21.73
C THR A 35 13.08 6.27 20.42
N SER A 36 13.58 5.62 19.37
CA SER A 36 12.90 5.58 18.07
C SER A 36 11.60 4.80 18.12
N SER A 37 11.51 3.73 18.91
CA SER A 37 10.30 2.95 19.07
C SER A 37 9.20 3.68 19.86
N GLN A 38 9.56 4.50 20.84
CA GLN A 38 8.62 5.29 21.65
C GLN A 38 7.87 6.34 20.82
N GLN A 39 8.44 6.78 19.70
CA GLN A 39 7.80 7.72 18.78
C GLN A 39 6.78 7.04 17.84
N SER A 40 6.69 5.72 17.87
CA SER A 40 5.81 4.95 16.99
C SER A 40 4.43 4.71 17.62
N SER A 41 3.39 4.89 16.83
CA SER A 41 2.02 4.49 17.17
C SER A 41 1.73 3.00 16.93
N ASP A 42 2.67 2.25 16.31
CA ASP A 42 2.51 0.82 16.03
C ASP A 42 3.03 -0.02 17.20
N SER A 43 2.12 -0.59 17.98
CA SER A 43 2.44 -1.41 19.14
C SER A 43 3.35 -2.61 18.84
N ARG A 44 3.29 -3.12 17.60
CA ARG A 44 4.14 -4.23 17.14
C ARG A 44 5.59 -3.80 17.04
N LEU A 45 5.84 -2.59 16.52
CA LEU A 45 7.19 -2.02 16.46
C LEU A 45 7.76 -1.81 17.87
N VAL A 46 6.96 -1.28 18.78
CA VAL A 46 7.37 -1.06 20.18
C VAL A 46 7.74 -2.38 20.86
N ALA A 47 6.88 -3.41 20.71
CA ALA A 47 7.14 -4.74 21.28
C ALA A 47 8.38 -5.40 20.65
N SER A 48 8.56 -5.27 19.34
CA SER A 48 9.74 -5.77 18.63
C SER A 48 11.01 -5.07 19.13
N ALA A 49 11.00 -3.74 19.20
CA ALA A 49 12.17 -2.97 19.67
C ALA A 49 12.63 -3.39 21.08
N GLN A 50 11.70 -3.75 21.97
CA GLN A 50 12.04 -4.28 23.28
C GLN A 50 12.75 -5.65 23.19
N ARG A 51 12.32 -6.53 22.27
CA ARG A 51 12.99 -7.82 22.04
C ARG A 51 14.38 -7.64 21.43
N LEU A 52 14.47 -6.75 20.42
CA LEU A 52 15.76 -6.38 19.80
C LEU A 52 16.76 -5.85 20.85
N GLN A 53 16.32 -5.00 21.75
CA GLN A 53 17.19 -4.47 22.82
C GLN A 53 17.72 -5.58 23.72
N LYS A 54 16.90 -6.57 24.06
CA LYS A 54 17.32 -7.73 24.87
C LYS A 54 18.31 -8.61 24.09
N ALA A 55 18.04 -8.89 22.82
CA ALA A 55 18.93 -9.68 21.97
C ALA A 55 20.30 -9.00 21.79
N ILE A 56 20.33 -7.69 21.53
CA ILE A 56 21.58 -6.93 21.43
C ILE A 56 22.30 -6.90 22.79
N ALA A 57 21.60 -6.81 23.91
CA ALA A 57 22.21 -6.87 25.24
C ALA A 57 22.85 -8.25 25.54
N SER A 58 22.35 -9.33 24.90
CA SER A 58 22.94 -10.68 25.00
C SER A 58 24.06 -10.95 23.97
N GLY A 59 24.39 -9.96 23.12
CA GLY A 59 25.51 -10.04 22.18
C GLY A 59 25.13 -10.29 20.72
N SER A 60 23.84 -10.42 20.40
CA SER A 60 23.39 -10.54 19.01
C SER A 60 23.57 -9.21 18.25
N SER A 61 23.81 -9.31 16.94
CA SER A 61 23.84 -8.12 16.09
C SER A 61 22.44 -7.55 15.85
N LEU A 62 22.36 -6.29 15.40
CA LEU A 62 21.10 -5.66 15.06
C LEU A 62 20.42 -6.38 13.88
N ALA A 63 21.18 -6.71 12.84
CA ALA A 63 20.69 -7.41 11.65
C ALA A 63 20.18 -8.81 11.97
N GLU A 64 20.93 -9.57 12.76
CA GLU A 64 20.54 -10.89 13.24
C GLU A 64 19.23 -10.83 14.03
N SER A 65 19.15 -9.92 15.00
CA SER A 65 17.96 -9.72 15.83
C SER A 65 16.71 -9.35 15.01
N ILE A 66 16.87 -8.46 14.00
CA ILE A 66 15.78 -8.11 13.08
C ILE A 66 15.41 -9.29 12.19
N GLY A 67 16.38 -10.12 11.79
CA GLY A 67 16.18 -11.34 11.03
C GLY A 67 15.29 -12.35 11.77
N GLU A 68 15.50 -12.52 13.07
CA GLU A 68 14.71 -13.42 13.95
C GLU A 68 13.24 -12.98 14.09
N GLU A 69 12.93 -11.71 13.95
CA GLU A 69 11.56 -11.19 13.93
C GLU A 69 10.76 -11.63 12.68
N GLY A 70 11.39 -12.25 11.71
CA GLY A 70 10.80 -12.90 10.55
C GLY A 70 9.94 -11.94 9.70
N GLU A 71 8.68 -12.32 9.47
CA GLU A 71 7.75 -11.57 8.60
C GLU A 71 7.32 -10.20 9.17
N LEU A 72 7.67 -9.87 10.39
CA LEU A 72 7.30 -8.59 11.02
C LEU A 72 7.92 -7.40 10.29
N TYR A 73 9.19 -7.55 9.87
CA TYR A 73 9.89 -6.59 9.02
C TYR A 73 9.85 -7.02 7.56
N PRO A 74 9.59 -6.11 6.61
CA PRO A 74 9.68 -6.43 5.18
C PRO A 74 11.08 -6.94 4.80
N PRO A 75 11.20 -7.86 3.82
CA PRO A 75 12.50 -8.39 3.39
C PRO A 75 13.51 -7.29 3.07
N LEU A 76 13.12 -6.30 2.25
CA LEU A 76 13.96 -5.16 1.92
C LEU A 76 14.54 -4.45 3.16
N PHE A 77 13.76 -4.31 4.22
CA PHE A 77 14.23 -3.66 5.44
C PHE A 77 15.34 -4.48 6.10
N ARG A 78 15.12 -5.80 6.23
CA ARG A 78 16.09 -6.72 6.85
C ARG A 78 17.40 -6.77 6.07
N ASP A 79 17.29 -6.92 4.75
CA ASP A 79 18.45 -7.05 3.86
C ASP A 79 19.31 -5.78 3.90
N LEU A 80 18.69 -4.60 3.83
CA LEU A 80 19.43 -3.33 3.90
C LEU A 80 20.03 -3.06 5.27
N VAL A 81 19.36 -3.40 6.37
CA VAL A 81 19.96 -3.26 7.72
C VAL A 81 21.17 -4.18 7.85
N ASN A 82 21.10 -5.41 7.33
CA ASN A 82 22.25 -6.31 7.29
C ASN A 82 23.42 -5.72 6.49
N VAL A 83 23.17 -5.16 5.32
CA VAL A 83 24.19 -4.46 4.53
C VAL A 83 24.81 -3.32 5.34
N GLY A 84 23.99 -2.47 5.96
CA GLY A 84 24.45 -1.33 6.75
C GLY A 84 25.31 -1.73 7.95
N GLU A 85 25.00 -2.84 8.60
CA GLU A 85 25.78 -3.36 9.72
C GLU A 85 27.13 -3.93 9.26
N LEU A 86 27.12 -4.74 8.19
CA LEU A 86 28.33 -5.33 7.62
C LEU A 86 29.31 -4.28 7.06
N THR A 87 28.78 -3.20 6.51
CA THR A 87 29.61 -2.12 5.91
C THR A 87 29.93 -0.99 6.88
N GLY A 88 29.31 -0.97 8.09
CA GLY A 88 29.44 0.14 9.04
C GLY A 88 28.69 1.40 8.63
N THR A 89 27.83 1.34 7.61
CA THR A 89 27.07 2.48 7.06
C THR A 89 25.62 2.49 7.55
N ALA A 90 25.34 1.95 8.73
CA ALA A 90 23.99 1.86 9.29
C ALA A 90 23.23 3.21 9.32
N PRO A 91 23.85 4.38 9.69
CA PRO A 91 23.16 5.67 9.64
C PRO A 91 22.62 6.00 8.25
N ASP A 92 23.42 5.82 7.19
CA ASP A 92 23.06 6.13 5.80
C ASP A 92 21.97 5.20 5.29
N ILE A 93 22.03 3.92 5.64
CA ILE A 93 21.00 2.93 5.31
C ILE A 93 19.68 3.29 5.97
N PHE A 94 19.68 3.62 7.26
CA PHE A 94 18.45 4.05 7.94
C PHE A 94 17.90 5.36 7.36
N ALA A 95 18.74 6.31 6.94
CA ALA A 95 18.31 7.51 6.26
C ALA A 95 17.65 7.21 4.91
N SER A 96 18.21 6.25 4.16
CA SER A 96 17.67 5.80 2.89
C SER A 96 16.35 5.04 3.05
N LEU A 97 16.25 4.16 4.05
CA LEU A 97 15.01 3.48 4.42
C LEU A 97 13.91 4.46 4.83
N ALA A 98 14.26 5.51 5.57
CA ALA A 98 13.33 6.57 5.93
C ALA A 98 12.73 7.23 4.69
N LYS A 99 13.58 7.69 3.78
CA LYS A 99 13.16 8.30 2.49
C LYS A 99 12.27 7.35 1.68
N TYR A 100 12.65 6.08 1.58
CA TYR A 100 11.88 5.06 0.85
C TYR A 100 10.47 4.89 1.42
N TYR A 101 10.35 4.67 2.74
CA TYR A 101 9.03 4.44 3.34
C TYR A 101 8.17 5.69 3.37
N GLU A 102 8.77 6.88 3.52
CA GLU A 102 8.05 8.15 3.43
C GLU A 102 7.52 8.41 2.04
N ALA A 103 8.34 8.21 1.00
CA ALA A 103 7.90 8.30 -0.39
C ALA A 103 6.75 7.33 -0.67
N ARG A 104 6.82 6.10 -0.15
CA ARG A 104 5.75 5.11 -0.28
C ARG A 104 4.45 5.54 0.38
N VAL A 105 4.52 6.15 1.57
CA VAL A 105 3.34 6.68 2.27
C VAL A 105 2.77 7.87 1.51
N GLN A 106 3.62 8.76 1.02
CA GLN A 106 3.23 9.92 0.21
C GLN A 106 2.49 9.47 -1.06
N GLN A 107 3.09 8.56 -1.83
CA GLN A 107 2.47 8.01 -3.05
C GLN A 107 1.10 7.38 -2.77
N ALA A 108 0.97 6.64 -1.65
CA ALA A 108 -0.31 6.06 -1.27
C ALA A 108 -1.38 7.11 -0.91
N ARG A 109 -0.97 8.22 -0.30
CA ARG A 109 -1.86 9.36 0.00
C ARG A 109 -2.29 10.08 -1.28
N GLU A 110 -1.35 10.39 -2.16
CA GLU A 110 -1.62 11.04 -3.44
C GLU A 110 -2.55 10.20 -4.31
N PHE A 111 -2.30 8.90 -4.40
CA PHE A 111 -3.17 7.98 -5.12
C PHE A 111 -4.60 7.98 -4.59
N ARG A 112 -4.77 7.96 -3.27
CA ARG A 112 -6.11 8.05 -2.65
C ARG A 112 -6.78 9.39 -2.93
N ALA A 113 -6.04 10.49 -2.87
CA ALA A 113 -6.57 11.81 -3.17
C ALA A 113 -7.01 11.93 -4.64
N GLN A 114 -6.23 11.39 -5.56
CA GLN A 114 -6.57 11.38 -7.00
C GLN A 114 -7.81 10.54 -7.32
N ILE A 115 -8.02 9.42 -6.60
CA ILE A 115 -9.22 8.58 -6.80
C ILE A 115 -10.46 9.18 -6.16
N ALA A 116 -10.33 9.99 -5.13
CA ALA A 116 -11.48 10.56 -4.43
C ALA A 116 -12.39 11.37 -5.35
N TRP A 117 -11.83 12.22 -6.21
CA TRP A 117 -12.58 13.06 -7.12
C TRP A 117 -13.42 12.28 -8.16
N PRO A 118 -12.84 11.34 -8.93
CA PRO A 118 -13.61 10.47 -9.82
C PRO A 118 -14.71 9.66 -9.11
N VAL A 119 -14.47 9.19 -7.90
CA VAL A 119 -15.49 8.46 -7.12
C VAL A 119 -16.66 9.36 -6.76
N ILE A 120 -16.41 10.59 -6.30
CA ILE A 120 -17.47 11.58 -6.02
C ILE A 120 -18.26 11.88 -7.30
N GLN A 121 -17.58 12.10 -8.42
CA GLN A 121 -18.22 12.35 -9.70
C GLN A 121 -19.10 11.18 -10.16
N LEU A 122 -18.64 9.93 -9.98
CA LEU A 122 -19.41 8.74 -10.30
C LEU A 122 -20.66 8.64 -9.43
N VAL A 123 -20.54 8.87 -8.12
CA VAL A 123 -21.69 8.85 -7.20
C VAL A 123 -22.72 9.91 -7.56
N LEU A 124 -22.27 11.12 -7.88
CA LEU A 124 -23.14 12.21 -8.35
C LEU A 124 -23.84 11.85 -9.67
N ALA A 125 -23.11 11.29 -10.64
CA ALA A 125 -23.72 10.87 -11.91
C ALA A 125 -24.79 9.79 -11.71
N ILE A 126 -24.54 8.78 -10.88
CA ILE A 126 -25.52 7.74 -10.53
C ILE A 126 -26.75 8.37 -9.86
N GLY A 127 -26.54 9.33 -8.95
CA GLY A 127 -27.62 10.04 -8.27
C GLY A 127 -28.47 10.87 -9.20
N ILE A 128 -27.83 11.66 -10.10
CA ILE A 128 -28.53 12.53 -11.07
C ILE A 128 -29.34 11.68 -12.06
N ILE A 129 -28.77 10.60 -12.59
CA ILE A 129 -29.48 9.70 -13.52
C ILE A 129 -30.66 9.04 -12.81
N GLY A 130 -30.49 8.56 -11.58
CA GLY A 130 -31.56 7.97 -10.80
C GLY A 130 -32.70 8.97 -10.50
N LEU A 131 -32.35 10.22 -10.19
CA LEU A 131 -33.31 11.32 -10.00
C LEU A 131 -34.05 11.66 -11.31
N LEU A 132 -33.34 11.69 -12.43
CA LEU A 132 -33.95 11.91 -13.75
C LEU A 132 -34.97 10.82 -14.10
N ILE A 133 -34.64 9.54 -13.91
CA ILE A 133 -35.56 8.41 -14.11
C ILE A 133 -36.80 8.58 -13.22
N PHE A 134 -36.61 9.00 -11.99
CA PHE A 134 -37.72 9.22 -11.03
C PHE A 134 -38.61 10.35 -11.50
N ILE A 135 -38.08 11.53 -11.83
CA ILE A 135 -38.86 12.72 -12.23
C ILE A 135 -39.60 12.45 -13.54
N LEU A 136 -38.93 11.88 -14.56
CA LEU A 136 -39.56 11.60 -15.84
C LEU A 136 -40.63 10.52 -15.77
N GLY A 137 -40.56 9.65 -14.76
CA GLY A 137 -41.58 8.65 -14.52
C GLY A 137 -42.82 9.15 -13.81
N ILE A 138 -42.77 10.37 -13.22
CA ILE A 138 -43.93 11.04 -12.60
C ILE A 138 -44.66 11.90 -13.62
N LEU A 139 -43.98 12.33 -14.69
CA LEU A 139 -44.63 13.13 -15.75
C LEU A 139 -45.65 12.28 -16.53
N PRO A 140 -46.77 12.89 -16.97
CA PRO A 140 -47.73 12.20 -17.80
C PRO A 140 -47.10 11.71 -19.11
N PRO A 141 -47.46 10.51 -19.61
CA PRO A 141 -46.91 9.95 -20.82
C PRO A 141 -47.14 10.89 -22.00
N GLN A 142 -46.16 10.93 -22.92
CA GLN A 142 -46.26 11.73 -24.15
C GLN A 142 -47.46 11.29 -25.00
N ALA A 143 -47.83 12.13 -25.98
CA ALA A 143 -48.97 11.92 -26.88
C ALA A 143 -49.01 10.53 -27.58
N ASN A 144 -47.90 9.77 -27.59
CA ASN A 144 -47.80 8.41 -28.11
C ASN A 144 -48.02 7.30 -27.07
N GLY A 145 -48.44 7.64 -25.83
CA GLY A 145 -48.73 6.66 -24.77
C GLY A 145 -47.52 5.86 -24.22
N LYS A 146 -46.29 6.13 -24.71
CA LYS A 146 -45.11 5.45 -24.25
C LYS A 146 -44.41 6.25 -23.13
N PRO A 147 -43.98 5.62 -22.04
CA PRO A 147 -43.19 6.27 -21.00
C PRO A 147 -41.84 6.69 -21.60
N ILE A 148 -41.30 7.81 -21.11
CA ILE A 148 -39.99 8.33 -21.56
C ILE A 148 -38.88 7.45 -20.98
N ASP A 149 -38.21 6.71 -21.83
CA ASP A 149 -37.04 5.89 -21.45
C ASP A 149 -35.75 6.66 -21.77
N VAL A 150 -35.10 7.21 -20.73
CA VAL A 150 -33.90 8.08 -20.88
C VAL A 150 -32.67 7.28 -21.26
N ILE A 151 -32.58 6.01 -20.87
CA ILE A 151 -31.39 5.19 -21.01
C ILE A 151 -31.59 4.10 -22.08
N GLY A 152 -32.82 3.87 -22.53
CA GLY A 152 -33.13 2.77 -23.47
C GLY A 152 -33.14 1.37 -22.84
N LEU A 153 -33.20 1.29 -21.49
CA LEU A 153 -33.16 0.05 -20.72
C LEU A 153 -34.54 -0.35 -20.16
N GLY A 154 -35.61 0.34 -20.54
CA GLY A 154 -36.95 0.09 -20.00
C GLY A 154 -37.11 0.50 -18.52
N LEU A 155 -36.25 1.38 -18.03
CA LEU A 155 -36.25 1.88 -16.66
C LEU A 155 -37.04 3.20 -16.58
N TYR A 156 -38.31 3.13 -16.20
CA TYR A 156 -39.15 4.31 -16.06
C TYR A 156 -39.91 4.28 -14.74
N GLY A 157 -40.20 5.48 -14.22
CA GLY A 157 -40.97 5.66 -12.99
C GLY A 157 -40.22 5.32 -11.70
N PRO A 158 -40.94 5.35 -10.57
CA PRO A 158 -40.37 5.06 -9.26
C PRO A 158 -39.74 3.65 -9.18
N SER A 159 -40.36 2.67 -9.84
CA SER A 159 -39.83 1.30 -9.92
C SER A 159 -38.54 1.20 -10.73
N GLY A 160 -38.37 2.04 -11.77
CA GLY A 160 -37.15 2.12 -12.59
C GLY A 160 -35.99 2.71 -11.83
N SER A 161 -36.24 3.79 -11.06
CA SER A 161 -35.18 4.40 -10.22
C SER A 161 -34.69 3.44 -9.12
N VAL A 162 -35.61 2.71 -8.46
CA VAL A 162 -35.22 1.69 -7.48
C VAL A 162 -34.37 0.59 -8.11
N LYS A 163 -34.75 0.08 -9.28
CA LYS A 163 -33.96 -0.92 -10.02
C LYS A 163 -32.57 -0.38 -10.39
N TRP A 164 -32.49 0.90 -10.78
CA TRP A 164 -31.21 1.57 -11.10
C TRP A 164 -30.27 1.58 -9.89
N PHE A 165 -30.73 2.07 -8.72
CA PHE A 165 -29.90 2.08 -7.51
C PHE A 165 -29.56 0.68 -7.04
N LEU A 166 -30.50 -0.28 -7.14
CA LEU A 166 -30.28 -1.66 -6.74
C LEU A 166 -29.22 -2.33 -7.62
N SER A 167 -29.21 -2.04 -8.94
CA SER A 167 -28.20 -2.58 -9.86
C SER A 167 -26.78 -2.08 -9.53
N TRP A 168 -26.64 -0.81 -9.20
CA TRP A 168 -25.34 -0.24 -8.76
C TRP A 168 -24.90 -0.79 -7.41
N PHE A 169 -25.84 -0.97 -6.48
CA PHE A 169 -25.57 -1.58 -5.19
C PHE A 169 -25.14 -3.06 -5.34
N ALA A 170 -25.83 -3.81 -6.18
CA ALA A 170 -25.45 -5.18 -6.51
C ALA A 170 -24.06 -5.24 -7.18
N ALA A 171 -23.77 -4.35 -8.13
CA ALA A 171 -22.47 -4.26 -8.77
C ALA A 171 -21.35 -3.95 -7.76
N ALA A 172 -21.60 -3.05 -6.81
CA ALA A 172 -20.66 -2.71 -5.74
C ALA A 172 -20.40 -3.92 -4.81
N ILE A 173 -21.45 -4.66 -4.45
CA ILE A 173 -21.33 -5.88 -3.64
C ILE A 173 -20.52 -6.95 -4.40
N VAL A 174 -20.86 -7.21 -5.64
CA VAL A 174 -20.14 -8.20 -6.48
C VAL A 174 -18.67 -7.80 -6.63
N GLY A 175 -18.39 -6.51 -6.90
CA GLY A 175 -17.04 -5.99 -6.97
C GLY A 175 -16.26 -6.15 -5.65
N PHE A 176 -16.91 -5.88 -4.53
CA PHE A 176 -16.32 -6.06 -3.19
C PHE A 176 -16.00 -7.53 -2.89
N PHE A 177 -16.92 -8.46 -3.19
CA PHE A 177 -16.70 -9.88 -2.98
C PHE A 177 -15.65 -10.45 -3.94
N ALA A 178 -15.66 -10.03 -5.20
CA ALA A 178 -14.63 -10.37 -6.16
C ALA A 178 -13.24 -9.92 -5.68
N TRP A 179 -13.11 -8.67 -5.27
CA TRP A 179 -11.87 -8.12 -4.69
C TRP A 179 -11.42 -8.91 -3.45
N LYS A 180 -12.34 -9.19 -2.53
CA LYS A 180 -12.04 -9.96 -1.32
C LYS A 180 -11.61 -11.41 -1.62
N SER A 181 -12.27 -12.07 -2.59
CA SER A 181 -11.92 -13.43 -3.02
C SER A 181 -10.52 -13.49 -3.62
N ILE A 182 -10.19 -12.51 -4.47
CA ILE A 182 -8.89 -12.38 -5.11
C ILE A 182 -7.80 -12.05 -4.10
N SER A 183 -8.08 -11.12 -3.18
CA SER A 183 -7.12 -10.67 -2.16
C SER A 183 -6.80 -11.76 -1.13
N ASN A 184 -7.72 -12.70 -0.88
CA ASN A 184 -7.55 -13.74 0.13
C ASN A 184 -6.96 -15.06 -0.42
N ASN A 185 -6.98 -15.27 -1.74
CA ASN A 185 -6.48 -16.50 -2.35
C ASN A 185 -5.10 -16.27 -2.99
N PRO A 186 -4.03 -16.91 -2.49
CA PRO A 186 -2.71 -16.84 -3.12
C PRO A 186 -2.72 -17.36 -4.57
N ALA A 187 -3.54 -18.37 -4.88
CA ALA A 187 -3.76 -18.85 -6.23
C ALA A 187 -4.46 -17.82 -7.13
N GLY A 188 -5.39 -17.03 -6.60
CA GLY A 188 -6.05 -15.94 -7.33
C GLY A 188 -5.09 -14.79 -7.64
N GLN A 189 -4.17 -14.47 -6.75
CA GLN A 189 -3.12 -13.48 -6.99
C GLN A 189 -2.15 -13.94 -8.08
N MET A 190 -1.77 -15.22 -8.09
CA MET A 190 -0.93 -15.80 -9.15
C MET A 190 -1.63 -15.81 -10.52
N ALA A 191 -2.92 -16.08 -10.57
CA ALA A 191 -3.69 -16.08 -11.82
C ALA A 191 -3.93 -14.68 -12.40
N LEU A 192 -4.03 -13.66 -11.53
CA LEU A 192 -4.18 -12.26 -11.96
C LEU A 192 -2.89 -11.63 -12.49
N HIS A 193 -1.74 -12.07 -11.99
CA HIS A 193 -0.45 -11.53 -12.39
C HIS A 193 -0.22 -11.55 -13.91
N PRO A 194 -0.42 -12.69 -14.63
CA PRO A 194 -0.28 -12.72 -16.07
C PRO A 194 -1.38 -11.97 -16.81
N LEU A 195 -2.60 -11.87 -16.22
CA LEU A 195 -3.70 -11.11 -16.82
C LEU A 195 -3.46 -9.60 -16.73
N LEU A 196 -2.95 -9.10 -15.61
CA LEU A 196 -2.56 -7.70 -15.41
C LEU A 196 -1.38 -7.29 -16.30
N LEU A 197 -0.42 -8.19 -16.52
CA LEU A 197 0.71 -7.97 -17.42
C LEU A 197 0.29 -7.88 -18.90
N ARG A 198 -0.84 -8.47 -19.29
CA ARG A 198 -1.40 -8.35 -20.66
C ARG A 198 -1.99 -6.98 -20.95
N VAL A 199 -2.35 -6.20 -19.91
CA VAL A 199 -2.81 -4.83 -20.11
C VAL A 199 -1.57 -3.95 -20.31
N PRO A 200 -1.36 -3.35 -21.52
CA PRO A 200 -0.08 -2.73 -21.89
C PRO A 200 0.32 -1.56 -20.98
N VAL A 201 -0.66 -0.86 -20.39
CA VAL A 201 -0.41 0.24 -19.45
C VAL A 201 0.02 -0.29 -18.08
N ILE A 202 -0.66 -1.29 -17.55
CA ILE A 202 -0.38 -1.86 -16.22
C ILE A 202 0.94 -2.66 -16.24
N GLY A 203 1.17 -3.43 -17.29
CA GLY A 203 2.40 -4.21 -17.46
C GLY A 203 3.66 -3.32 -17.50
N LYS A 204 3.62 -2.22 -18.26
CA LYS A 204 4.72 -1.23 -18.30
C LYS A 204 4.96 -0.58 -16.94
N CYS A 205 3.90 -0.19 -16.23
CA CYS A 205 4.02 0.36 -14.88
C CYS A 205 4.66 -0.64 -13.92
N MET A 206 4.21 -1.89 -13.90
CA MET A 206 4.77 -2.93 -13.03
C MET A 206 6.25 -3.18 -13.32
N GLN A 207 6.66 -3.25 -14.59
CA GLN A 207 8.06 -3.40 -14.98
C GLN A 207 8.89 -2.18 -14.53
N SER A 208 8.40 -0.96 -14.75
CA SER A 208 9.09 0.26 -14.31
C SER A 208 9.30 0.30 -12.80
N PHE A 209 8.31 -0.11 -12.02
CA PHE A 209 8.44 -0.21 -10.57
C PHE A 209 9.44 -1.27 -10.12
N ALA A 210 9.47 -2.44 -10.79
CA ALA A 210 10.43 -3.49 -10.48
C ALA A 210 11.87 -3.04 -10.77
N ILE A 211 12.09 -2.42 -11.94
CA ILE A 211 13.39 -1.87 -12.34
C ILE A 211 13.83 -0.76 -11.38
N SER A 212 12.93 0.16 -11.03
CA SER A 212 13.23 1.26 -10.10
C SER A 212 13.65 0.74 -8.72
N ARG A 213 12.98 -0.28 -8.19
CA ARG A 213 13.37 -0.92 -6.92
C ARG A 213 14.75 -1.56 -7.02
N PHE A 214 14.98 -2.33 -8.06
CA PHE A 214 16.29 -2.98 -8.28
C PHE A 214 17.41 -1.95 -8.37
N SER A 215 17.23 -0.93 -9.23
CA SER A 215 18.23 0.13 -9.40
C SER A 215 18.52 0.88 -8.10
N TRP A 216 17.48 1.14 -7.30
CA TRP A 216 17.65 1.82 -6.01
C TRP A 216 18.40 0.95 -4.99
N CYS A 217 18.05 -0.33 -4.85
CA CYS A 217 18.77 -1.26 -3.99
C CYS A 217 20.22 -1.43 -4.44
N PHE A 218 20.45 -1.60 -5.73
CA PHE A 218 21.78 -1.73 -6.30
C PHE A 218 22.64 -0.48 -6.05
N ALA A 219 22.08 0.72 -6.23
CA ALA A 219 22.77 1.97 -5.93
C ALA A 219 23.18 2.06 -4.45
N LEU A 220 22.30 1.68 -3.52
CA LEU A 220 22.62 1.67 -2.09
C LEU A 220 23.74 0.68 -1.72
N THR A 221 23.70 -0.54 -2.27
CA THR A 221 24.73 -1.53 -2.01
C THR A 221 26.09 -1.10 -2.57
N GLN A 222 26.11 -0.41 -3.73
CA GLN A 222 27.34 0.17 -4.28
C GLN A 222 27.86 1.35 -3.46
N GLN A 223 26.98 2.22 -2.98
CA GLN A 223 27.35 3.33 -2.07
C GLN A 223 27.90 2.81 -0.73
N ALA A 224 27.38 1.68 -0.25
CA ALA A 224 27.88 1.01 0.95
C ALA A 224 29.22 0.26 0.73
N GLY A 225 29.82 0.33 -0.47
CA GLY A 225 31.13 -0.24 -0.77
C GLY A 225 31.15 -1.76 -0.96
N MET A 226 29.98 -2.39 -1.15
CA MET A 226 29.91 -3.83 -1.44
C MET A 226 30.39 -4.14 -2.87
N SER A 227 31.10 -5.25 -3.03
CA SER A 227 31.50 -5.73 -4.36
C SER A 227 30.26 -6.16 -5.19
N ILE A 228 30.38 -6.08 -6.53
CA ILE A 228 29.25 -6.32 -7.46
C ILE A 228 28.64 -7.72 -7.30
N ARG A 229 29.45 -8.75 -7.00
CA ARG A 229 28.95 -10.13 -6.89
C ARG A 229 27.90 -10.33 -5.77
N PRO A 230 28.16 -9.96 -4.50
CA PRO A 230 27.15 -10.12 -3.45
C PRO A 230 25.99 -9.12 -3.54
N SER A 231 26.05 -8.07 -4.34
CA SER A 231 24.94 -7.13 -4.53
C SER A 231 23.91 -7.58 -5.57
N LEU A 232 24.19 -8.68 -6.29
CA LEU A 232 23.29 -9.26 -7.30
C LEU A 232 22.60 -10.55 -6.83
N GLU A 233 23.04 -11.16 -5.71
CA GLU A 233 22.40 -12.28 -5.04
C GLU A 233 21.32 -11.81 -4.07
#